data_27a03cbec90a1b1454326f3e123c458c
#
_entry.id   27a03cbec90a1b1454326f3e123c458c
#
_cell.length_a   1.000
_cell.length_b   1.000
_cell.length_c   1.000
_cell.angle_alpha   90.00
_cell.angle_beta   90.00
_cell.angle_gamma   90.00
#
_symmetry.space_group_name_H-M   'P 1'
#
loop_
_entity.id
_entity.type
_entity.pdbx_description
1 polymer ?
#
loop_
_entity_poly.entity_id
_entity_poly.type
_entity_poly.pdbx_seq_one_letter_code
_entity_poly.pdbx_strand_id
1 'polypeptide(L)'
;MQQILILGGGAAGLAAALAAAQTAEGRAHITVLDKNAKVGKKLLATGNGRCNLDNRDITPERYFTSSPKALRRLLSAVDEAAPLAWFESLGLYPRADEAGRVYPYSNQAADVLALLEHHLSRLGVEVRTGCTVQNLSQSRGGYAVQIETEAGRETLRADAVICAMGGDAGPQFGTDGFGTRFAAQCGGRMAPLYPCLTALQCAHPRKSLAGIRAKGCASLLDRSEEHTSELQ
;
A
#
# COMPACT_ATOMS: atom_id res chain seq x y z
N MET A 1 7.94 -13.05 -25.06
CA MET A 1 8.20 -12.22 -23.87
C MET A 1 6.93 -12.22 -23.06
N GLN A 2 7.00 -12.59 -21.78
CA GLN A 2 5.83 -12.62 -20.89
C GLN A 2 5.26 -11.22 -20.68
N GLN A 3 3.93 -11.14 -20.62
CA GLN A 3 3.20 -9.91 -20.30
C GLN A 3 2.75 -9.97 -18.84
N ILE A 4 3.25 -9.07 -18.00
CA ILE A 4 2.89 -9.00 -16.57
C ILE A 4 2.19 -7.67 -16.31
N LEU A 5 0.94 -7.73 -15.87
CA LEU A 5 0.19 -6.54 -15.45
C LEU A 5 0.17 -6.43 -13.93
N ILE A 6 0.45 -5.23 -13.43
CA ILE A 6 0.36 -4.90 -12.02
C ILE A 6 -0.75 -3.87 -11.84
N LEU A 7 -1.80 -4.25 -11.14
CA LEU A 7 -2.99 -3.45 -10.94
C LEU A 7 -2.85 -2.65 -9.66
N GLY A 8 -2.66 -1.35 -9.78
CA GLY A 8 -2.44 -0.40 -8.71
C GLY A 8 -0.99 0.08 -8.60
N GLY A 9 -0.76 1.37 -8.79
CA GLY A 9 0.53 2.06 -8.66
C GLY A 9 0.78 2.62 -7.25
N GLY A 10 0.28 1.94 -6.21
CA GLY A 10 0.62 2.23 -4.81
C GLY A 10 1.97 1.62 -4.41
N ALA A 11 2.35 1.73 -3.13
CA ALA A 11 3.63 1.21 -2.62
C ALA A 11 3.84 -0.28 -2.98
N ALA A 12 2.82 -1.11 -2.75
CA ALA A 12 2.88 -2.54 -3.06
C ALA A 12 3.06 -2.82 -4.56
N GLY A 13 2.34 -2.08 -5.43
CA GLY A 13 2.43 -2.26 -6.88
C GLY A 13 3.76 -1.80 -7.44
N LEU A 14 4.30 -0.67 -6.99
CA LEU A 14 5.60 -0.17 -7.41
C LEU A 14 6.73 -1.12 -6.97
N ALA A 15 6.67 -1.63 -5.72
CA ALA A 15 7.63 -2.63 -5.24
C ALA A 15 7.52 -3.94 -6.03
N ALA A 16 6.30 -4.43 -6.29
CA ALA A 16 6.08 -5.64 -7.08
C ALA A 16 6.60 -5.48 -8.52
N ALA A 17 6.43 -4.30 -9.12
CA ALA A 17 6.92 -4.00 -10.47
C ALA A 17 8.45 -4.05 -10.53
N LEU A 18 9.11 -3.45 -9.53
CA LEU A 18 10.58 -3.50 -9.44
C LEU A 18 11.08 -4.93 -9.26
N ALA A 19 10.50 -5.67 -8.32
CA ALA A 19 10.88 -7.07 -8.07
C ALA A 19 10.66 -7.95 -9.30
N ALA A 20 9.52 -7.79 -10.00
CA ALA A 20 9.23 -8.51 -11.23
C ALA A 20 10.22 -8.16 -12.34
N ALA A 21 10.56 -6.89 -12.53
CA ALA A 21 11.51 -6.45 -13.56
C ALA A 21 12.92 -6.97 -13.29
N GLN A 22 13.38 -6.89 -12.03
CA GLN A 22 14.69 -7.43 -11.61
C GLN A 22 14.77 -8.95 -11.83
N THR A 23 13.71 -9.70 -11.45
CA THR A 23 13.68 -11.15 -11.58
C THR A 23 13.53 -11.59 -13.05
N ALA A 24 12.80 -10.84 -13.85
CA ALA A 24 12.57 -11.17 -15.25
C ALA A 24 13.81 -10.98 -16.14
N GLU A 25 14.75 -10.12 -15.74
CA GLU A 25 15.99 -9.86 -16.50
C GLU A 25 15.73 -9.62 -18.01
N GLY A 26 14.74 -8.82 -18.33
CA GLY A 26 14.33 -8.51 -19.69
C GLY A 26 13.50 -9.57 -20.39
N ARG A 27 13.12 -10.68 -19.73
CA ARG A 27 12.26 -11.74 -20.31
C ARG A 27 10.77 -11.44 -20.23
N ALA A 28 10.37 -10.41 -19.49
CA ALA A 28 8.98 -9.97 -19.38
C ALA A 28 8.83 -8.49 -19.71
N HIS A 29 7.66 -8.15 -20.25
CA HIS A 29 7.17 -6.79 -20.34
C HIS A 29 6.25 -6.54 -19.14
N ILE A 30 6.55 -5.50 -18.36
CA ILE A 30 5.85 -5.22 -17.11
C ILE A 30 5.16 -3.88 -17.24
N THR A 31 3.85 -3.87 -17.01
CA THR A 31 3.03 -2.66 -17.05
C THR A 31 2.30 -2.48 -15.72
N VAL A 32 2.47 -1.31 -15.10
CA VAL A 32 1.70 -0.87 -13.94
C VAL A 32 0.51 -0.06 -14.42
N LEU A 33 -0.67 -0.39 -13.93
CA LEU A 33 -1.92 0.33 -14.21
C LEU A 33 -2.41 1.03 -12.95
N ASP A 34 -2.63 2.34 -12.98
CA ASP A 34 -3.23 3.08 -11.87
C ASP A 34 -4.36 3.99 -12.38
N LYS A 35 -5.46 4.05 -11.64
CA LYS A 35 -6.60 4.91 -12.00
C LYS A 35 -6.38 6.39 -11.71
N ASN A 36 -5.50 6.72 -10.78
CA ASN A 36 -5.14 8.11 -10.53
C ASN A 36 -4.26 8.66 -11.65
N ALA A 37 -4.21 9.98 -11.78
CA ALA A 37 -3.33 10.67 -12.71
C ALA A 37 -1.84 10.56 -12.35
N LYS A 38 -1.52 10.13 -11.13
CA LYS A 38 -0.16 9.89 -10.64
C LYS A 38 -0.14 8.68 -9.73
N VAL A 39 0.91 7.87 -9.81
CA VAL A 39 1.16 6.76 -8.89
C VAL A 39 1.58 7.24 -7.50
N GLY A 40 1.59 6.36 -6.52
CA GLY A 40 2.09 6.64 -5.18
C GLY A 40 1.24 7.58 -4.32
N LYS A 41 0.02 7.93 -4.72
CA LYS A 41 -0.82 8.94 -4.04
C LYS A 41 -0.99 8.67 -2.54
N LYS A 42 -1.23 7.41 -2.15
CA LYS A 42 -1.34 7.03 -0.74
C LYS A 42 0.03 6.96 -0.06
N LEU A 43 1.08 6.52 -0.75
CA LEU A 43 2.45 6.51 -0.24
C LEU A 43 2.87 7.92 0.20
N LEU A 44 2.60 8.94 -0.61
CA LEU A 44 2.92 10.34 -0.31
C LEU A 44 2.25 10.87 0.96
N ALA A 45 1.12 10.30 1.37
CA ALA A 45 0.41 10.70 2.59
C ALA A 45 0.85 9.94 3.85
N THR A 46 1.58 8.83 3.69
CA THR A 46 2.02 8.00 4.84
C THR A 46 3.00 8.75 5.73
N GLY A 47 2.97 8.45 7.03
CA GLY A 47 3.87 9.08 8.00
C GLY A 47 3.76 10.62 8.04
N ASN A 48 2.60 11.20 7.75
CA ASN A 48 2.41 12.65 7.59
C ASN A 48 3.32 13.25 6.49
N GLY A 49 3.43 12.59 5.34
CA GLY A 49 4.25 13.02 4.22
C GLY A 49 5.73 12.61 4.32
N ARG A 50 6.10 11.82 5.34
CA ARG A 50 7.48 11.35 5.54
C ARG A 50 7.75 9.94 5.02
N CYS A 51 6.72 9.15 4.74
CA CYS A 51 6.78 7.73 4.40
C CYS A 51 7.38 6.88 5.53
N ASN A 52 6.53 6.43 6.47
CA ASN A 52 6.96 5.43 7.46
C ASN A 52 7.26 4.10 6.73
N LEU A 53 8.53 3.72 6.68
CA LEU A 53 9.02 2.55 5.96
C LEU A 53 8.89 1.28 6.80
N ASP A 54 9.17 1.41 8.11
CA ASP A 54 9.28 0.28 9.02
C ASP A 54 9.19 0.72 10.49
N ASN A 55 9.23 -0.26 11.40
CA ASN A 55 9.36 -0.04 12.83
C ASN A 55 10.34 -1.07 13.43
N ARG A 56 11.20 -0.65 14.33
CA ARG A 56 12.14 -1.54 15.03
C ARG A 56 11.47 -2.42 16.10
N ASP A 57 10.24 -2.11 16.48
CA ASP A 57 9.47 -2.82 17.49
C ASP A 57 8.30 -3.58 16.83
N ILE A 58 8.64 -4.49 15.90
CA ILE A 58 7.69 -5.38 15.23
C ILE A 58 7.60 -6.68 16.01
N THR A 59 6.71 -6.73 16.99
CA THR A 59 6.43 -7.96 17.77
C THR A 59 4.97 -8.39 17.62
N PRO A 60 4.63 -9.67 17.76
CA PRO A 60 3.25 -10.14 17.66
C PRO A 60 2.29 -9.41 18.60
N GLU A 61 2.78 -8.95 19.74
CA GLU A 61 2.02 -8.25 20.78
C GLU A 61 1.56 -6.86 20.37
N ARG A 62 2.19 -6.28 19.32
CA ARG A 62 1.82 -4.99 18.74
C ARG A 62 0.66 -5.08 17.74
N TYR A 63 0.17 -6.28 17.45
CA TYR A 63 -0.87 -6.49 16.46
C TYR A 63 -2.15 -7.00 17.11
N PHE A 64 -3.26 -6.36 16.78
CA PHE A 64 -4.60 -6.83 17.12
C PHE A 64 -5.10 -7.78 16.04
N THR A 65 -5.38 -9.02 16.39
CA THR A 65 -5.85 -10.04 15.44
C THR A 65 -6.70 -11.10 16.11
N SER A 66 -7.72 -11.58 15.40
CA SER A 66 -8.48 -12.77 15.78
C SER A 66 -7.74 -14.08 15.46
N SER A 67 -6.59 -14.02 14.80
CA SER A 67 -5.81 -15.18 14.36
C SER A 67 -4.33 -15.09 14.75
N PRO A 68 -3.98 -15.16 16.07
CA PRO A 68 -2.60 -15.00 16.54
C PRO A 68 -1.61 -16.00 15.93
N LYS A 69 -2.07 -17.25 15.65
CA LYS A 69 -1.23 -18.27 15.00
C LYS A 69 -0.84 -17.89 13.58
N ALA A 70 -1.79 -17.34 12.80
CA ALA A 70 -1.52 -16.88 11.44
C ALA A 70 -0.57 -15.68 11.43
N LEU A 71 -0.75 -14.73 12.36
CA LEU A 71 0.14 -13.59 12.53
C LEU A 71 1.58 -14.03 12.83
N ARG A 72 1.78 -14.89 13.84
CA ARG A 72 3.12 -15.38 14.18
C ARG A 72 3.79 -16.10 13.00
N ARG A 73 3.03 -16.93 12.28
CA ARG A 73 3.54 -17.60 11.08
C ARG A 73 3.94 -16.61 9.99
N LEU A 74 3.16 -15.54 9.80
CA LEU A 74 3.47 -14.49 8.83
C LEU A 74 4.75 -13.75 9.23
N LEU A 75 4.84 -13.27 10.47
CA LEU A 75 6.00 -12.53 10.96
C LEU A 75 7.27 -13.38 10.95
N SER A 76 7.19 -14.67 11.32
CA SER A 76 8.35 -15.57 11.26
C SER A 76 8.80 -15.95 9.84
N ALA A 77 7.95 -15.73 8.83
CA ALA A 77 8.29 -15.99 7.43
C ALA A 77 8.92 -14.78 6.72
N VAL A 78 8.89 -13.62 7.35
CA VAL A 78 9.46 -12.37 6.81
C VAL A 78 10.73 -12.07 7.60
N ASP A 79 11.84 -11.92 6.89
CA ASP A 79 13.06 -11.38 7.49
C ASP A 79 12.82 -9.88 7.79
N GLU A 80 12.87 -9.51 9.06
CA GLU A 80 12.64 -8.14 9.52
C GLU A 80 13.59 -7.12 8.88
N ALA A 81 14.80 -7.54 8.54
CA ALA A 81 15.79 -6.67 7.90
C ALA A 81 15.56 -6.51 6.39
N ALA A 82 14.87 -7.45 5.75
CA ALA A 82 14.74 -7.50 4.29
C ALA A 82 14.09 -6.26 3.66
N PRO A 83 13.04 -5.65 4.21
CA PRO A 83 12.45 -4.45 3.61
C PRO A 83 13.42 -3.27 3.60
N LEU A 84 14.15 -3.02 4.69
CA LEU A 84 15.09 -1.91 4.76
C LEU A 84 16.32 -2.17 3.89
N ALA A 85 16.86 -3.38 3.89
CA ALA A 85 17.97 -3.78 3.03
C ALA A 85 17.62 -3.62 1.54
N TRP A 86 16.36 -3.93 1.17
CA TRP A 86 15.87 -3.70 -0.19
C TRP A 86 15.86 -2.21 -0.55
N PHE A 87 15.34 -1.35 0.31
CA PHE A 87 15.38 0.10 0.08
C PHE A 87 16.81 0.64 0.02
N GLU A 88 17.71 0.15 0.88
CA GLU A 88 19.14 0.51 0.86
C GLU A 88 19.81 0.10 -0.46
N SER A 89 19.46 -1.07 -0.99
CA SER A 89 19.95 -1.53 -2.30
C SER A 89 19.49 -0.64 -3.47
N LEU A 90 18.39 0.07 -3.31
CA LEU A 90 17.93 1.09 -4.24
C LEU A 90 18.59 2.46 -4.05
N GLY A 91 19.38 2.63 -2.98
CA GLY A 91 20.03 3.90 -2.65
C GLY A 91 19.26 4.78 -1.66
N LEU A 92 18.24 4.23 -0.99
CA LEU A 92 17.55 4.92 0.10
C LEU A 92 18.32 4.71 1.40
N TYR A 93 18.53 5.77 2.16
CA TYR A 93 19.12 5.71 3.50
C TYR A 93 18.02 5.83 4.56
N PRO A 94 17.66 4.75 5.29
CA PRO A 94 16.65 4.80 6.33
C PRO A 94 17.21 5.35 7.64
N ARG A 95 16.36 5.98 8.44
CA ARG A 95 16.66 6.48 9.78
C ARG A 95 15.51 6.18 10.73
N ALA A 96 15.81 5.59 11.90
CA ALA A 96 14.84 5.43 12.97
C ALA A 96 14.73 6.70 13.81
N ASP A 97 13.52 7.02 14.28
CA ASP A 97 13.27 8.01 15.34
C ASP A 97 13.35 7.35 16.72
N GLU A 98 13.18 8.17 17.78
CA GLU A 98 13.24 7.71 19.18
C GLU A 98 12.14 6.68 19.52
N ALA A 99 11.03 6.67 18.79
CA ALA A 99 9.94 5.71 18.95
C ALA A 99 10.13 4.43 18.08
N GLY A 100 11.29 4.26 17.46
CA GLY A 100 11.61 3.11 16.61
C GLY A 100 11.00 3.13 15.22
N ARG A 101 10.25 4.18 14.86
CA ARG A 101 9.67 4.32 13.51
C ARG A 101 10.76 4.68 12.51
N VAL A 102 10.79 4.00 11.38
CA VAL A 102 11.83 4.17 10.36
C VAL A 102 11.30 4.99 9.19
N TYR A 103 12.03 6.03 8.84
CA TYR A 103 11.72 6.94 7.73
C TYR A 103 12.91 7.06 6.79
N PRO A 104 12.73 7.55 5.54
CA PRO A 104 13.86 7.97 4.72
C PRO A 104 14.61 9.09 5.44
N TYR A 105 15.92 9.14 5.25
CA TYR A 105 16.77 10.16 5.90
C TYR A 105 16.30 11.59 5.63
N SER A 106 15.79 11.85 4.43
CA SER A 106 15.21 13.13 4.02
C SER A 106 13.90 13.48 4.75
N ASN A 107 13.23 12.52 5.39
CA ASN A 107 11.89 12.67 5.94
C ASN A 107 10.84 13.12 4.90
N GLN A 108 10.99 12.76 3.63
CA GLN A 108 10.08 13.12 2.57
C GLN A 108 9.60 11.89 1.79
N ALA A 109 8.28 11.66 1.79
CA ALA A 109 7.68 10.57 1.02
C ALA A 109 7.87 10.76 -0.49
N ALA A 110 8.03 12.00 -0.95
CA ALA A 110 8.28 12.32 -2.35
C ALA A 110 9.61 11.72 -2.85
N ASP A 111 10.65 11.71 -2.02
CA ASP A 111 11.95 11.14 -2.40
C ASP A 111 11.88 9.62 -2.54
N VAL A 112 11.11 8.96 -1.67
CA VAL A 112 10.85 7.52 -1.79
C VAL A 112 10.14 7.21 -3.10
N LEU A 113 9.11 7.99 -3.44
CA LEU A 113 8.38 7.80 -4.70
C LEU A 113 9.28 8.05 -5.91
N ALA A 114 10.04 9.15 -5.91
CA ALA A 114 10.94 9.49 -7.00
C ALA A 114 12.02 8.41 -7.22
N LEU A 115 12.54 7.83 -6.14
CA LEU A 115 13.49 6.73 -6.20
C LEU A 115 12.88 5.48 -6.85
N LEU A 116 11.66 5.11 -6.45
CA LEU A 116 10.94 3.97 -7.05
C LEU A 116 10.67 4.20 -8.54
N GLU A 117 10.15 5.38 -8.91
CA GLU A 117 9.88 5.75 -10.31
C GLU A 117 11.17 5.76 -11.15
N HIS A 118 12.28 6.25 -10.60
CA HIS A 118 13.57 6.22 -11.27
C HIS A 118 14.02 4.78 -11.60
N HIS A 119 13.94 3.87 -10.64
CA HIS A 119 14.32 2.47 -10.88
C HIS A 119 13.38 1.76 -11.84
N LEU A 120 12.06 2.01 -11.76
CA LEU A 120 11.08 1.48 -12.73
C LEU A 120 11.42 1.92 -14.14
N SER A 121 11.71 3.20 -14.34
CA SER A 121 12.10 3.74 -15.65
C SER A 121 13.39 3.10 -16.17
N ARG A 122 14.40 2.95 -15.32
CA ARG A 122 15.68 2.29 -15.70
C ARG A 122 15.51 0.83 -16.11
N LEU A 123 14.54 0.13 -15.52
CA LEU A 123 14.24 -1.27 -15.82
C LEU A 123 13.24 -1.41 -16.99
N GLY A 124 12.82 -0.31 -17.60
CA GLY A 124 11.90 -0.32 -18.73
C GLY A 124 10.48 -0.73 -18.36
N VAL A 125 10.06 -0.53 -17.10
CA VAL A 125 8.69 -0.79 -16.68
C VAL A 125 7.78 0.31 -17.21
N GLU A 126 6.71 -0.09 -17.89
CA GLU A 126 5.68 0.84 -18.35
C GLU A 126 4.74 1.21 -17.20
N VAL A 127 4.48 2.51 -17.02
CA VAL A 127 3.51 3.01 -16.03
C VAL A 127 2.40 3.75 -16.77
N ARG A 128 1.18 3.19 -16.73
CA ARG A 128 -0.03 3.76 -17.32
C ARG A 128 -0.95 4.29 -16.22
N THR A 129 -1.16 5.58 -16.20
CA THR A 129 -2.07 6.27 -15.27
C THR A 129 -3.41 6.58 -15.92
N GLY A 130 -4.42 6.96 -15.13
CA GLY A 130 -5.78 7.17 -15.65
C GLY A 130 -6.46 5.90 -16.16
N CYS A 131 -6.01 4.73 -15.71
CA CYS A 131 -6.49 3.42 -16.14
C CYS A 131 -7.32 2.76 -15.03
N THR A 132 -8.63 2.87 -15.10
CA THR A 132 -9.53 2.24 -14.13
C THR A 132 -9.80 0.78 -14.53
N VAL A 133 -9.38 -0.17 -13.69
CA VAL A 133 -9.70 -1.58 -13.90
C VAL A 133 -11.18 -1.81 -13.63
N GLN A 134 -11.88 -2.32 -14.62
CA GLN A 134 -13.31 -2.64 -14.57
C GLN A 134 -13.56 -4.11 -14.29
N ASN A 135 -12.77 -4.98 -14.90
CA ASN A 135 -12.92 -6.42 -14.76
C ASN A 135 -11.58 -7.13 -14.97
N LEU A 136 -11.43 -8.26 -14.30
CA LEU A 136 -10.33 -9.20 -14.48
C LEU A 136 -10.91 -10.60 -14.60
N SER A 137 -10.59 -11.29 -15.69
CA SER A 137 -11.05 -12.66 -15.93
C SER A 137 -9.88 -13.54 -16.34
N GLN A 138 -9.94 -14.81 -15.92
CA GLN A 138 -9.01 -15.82 -16.40
C GLN A 138 -9.47 -16.32 -17.77
N SER A 139 -8.54 -16.46 -18.69
CA SER A 139 -8.77 -16.98 -20.03
C SER A 139 -7.82 -18.14 -20.32
N ARG A 140 -8.06 -18.87 -21.45
CA ARG A 140 -7.10 -19.91 -21.88
C ARG A 140 -5.74 -19.25 -22.16
N GLY A 141 -4.73 -19.61 -21.36
CA GLY A 141 -3.35 -19.14 -21.51
C GLY A 141 -3.03 -17.81 -20.84
N GLY A 142 -3.83 -17.34 -19.88
CA GLY A 142 -3.51 -16.11 -19.11
C GLY A 142 -4.74 -15.39 -18.58
N TYR A 143 -4.67 -14.07 -18.57
CA TYR A 143 -5.68 -13.18 -18.02
C TYR A 143 -6.10 -12.11 -19.02
N ALA A 144 -7.35 -11.68 -18.91
CA ALA A 144 -7.89 -10.52 -19.62
C ALA A 144 -8.31 -9.47 -18.61
N VAL A 145 -7.73 -8.29 -18.71
CA VAL A 145 -7.98 -7.13 -17.84
C VAL A 145 -8.71 -6.06 -18.65
N GLN A 146 -9.95 -5.78 -18.29
CA GLN A 146 -10.71 -4.70 -18.91
C GLN A 146 -10.44 -3.40 -18.14
N ILE A 147 -10.00 -2.39 -18.85
CA ILE A 147 -9.73 -1.07 -18.29
C ILE A 147 -10.57 -0.01 -19.00
N GLU A 148 -10.83 1.07 -18.29
CA GLU A 148 -11.45 2.29 -18.79
C GLU A 148 -10.46 3.44 -18.64
N THR A 149 -10.28 4.19 -19.71
CA THR A 149 -9.41 5.37 -19.81
C THR A 149 -10.21 6.53 -20.39
N GLU A 150 -9.64 7.73 -20.48
CA GLU A 150 -10.26 8.87 -21.16
C GLU A 150 -10.52 8.58 -22.66
N ALA A 151 -9.71 7.73 -23.29
CA ALA A 151 -9.88 7.33 -24.69
C ALA A 151 -10.96 6.26 -24.88
N GLY A 152 -11.50 5.69 -23.79
CA GLY A 152 -12.52 4.64 -23.85
C GLY A 152 -12.09 3.34 -23.17
N ARG A 153 -12.79 2.25 -23.51
CA ARG A 153 -12.56 0.91 -22.94
C ARG A 153 -11.58 0.12 -23.77
N GLU A 154 -10.68 -0.57 -23.07
CA GLU A 154 -9.65 -1.41 -23.64
C GLU A 154 -9.57 -2.74 -22.89
N THR A 155 -9.19 -3.82 -23.56
CA THR A 155 -8.91 -5.12 -22.93
C THR A 155 -7.43 -5.47 -23.14
N LEU A 156 -6.70 -5.54 -22.05
CA LEU A 156 -5.30 -5.97 -22.03
C LEU A 156 -5.22 -7.47 -21.73
N ARG A 157 -4.28 -8.16 -22.38
CA ARG A 157 -3.97 -9.56 -22.10
C ARG A 157 -2.66 -9.67 -21.36
N ALA A 158 -2.60 -10.61 -20.41
CA ALA A 158 -1.41 -10.86 -19.62
C ALA A 158 -1.23 -12.35 -19.32
N ASP A 159 0.01 -12.77 -19.22
CA ASP A 159 0.38 -14.12 -18.77
C ASP A 159 0.25 -14.22 -17.24
N ALA A 160 0.52 -13.11 -16.54
CA ALA A 160 0.38 -12.99 -15.09
C ALA A 160 -0.18 -11.62 -14.69
N VAL A 161 -0.91 -11.60 -13.56
CA VAL A 161 -1.47 -10.37 -12.99
C VAL A 161 -1.16 -10.32 -11.50
N ILE A 162 -0.66 -9.18 -11.04
CA ILE A 162 -0.45 -8.89 -9.61
C ILE A 162 -1.48 -7.83 -9.19
N CYS A 163 -2.36 -8.19 -8.26
CA CYS A 163 -3.35 -7.27 -7.71
C CYS A 163 -2.78 -6.50 -6.53
N ALA A 164 -2.52 -5.21 -6.72
CA ALA A 164 -1.96 -4.29 -5.73
C ALA A 164 -2.83 -3.02 -5.54
N MET A 165 -4.14 -3.13 -5.80
CA MET A 165 -5.09 -2.01 -5.81
C MET A 165 -5.47 -1.50 -4.43
N GLY A 166 -4.89 -2.07 -3.36
CA GLY A 166 -5.20 -1.69 -1.98
C GLY A 166 -6.55 -2.22 -1.51
N GLY A 167 -6.91 -1.85 -0.30
CA GLY A 167 -8.20 -2.17 0.32
C GLY A 167 -9.12 -0.95 0.40
N ASP A 168 -10.02 -0.94 1.38
CA ASP A 168 -11.03 0.13 1.54
C ASP A 168 -10.52 1.36 2.31
N ALA A 169 -9.37 1.25 3.00
CA ALA A 169 -8.85 2.35 3.80
C ALA A 169 -8.33 3.52 2.95
N GLY A 170 -8.77 4.73 3.28
CA GLY A 170 -8.32 5.97 2.64
C GLY A 170 -8.89 6.19 1.24
N PRO A 171 -10.22 6.22 1.05
CA PRO A 171 -10.87 6.40 -0.25
C PRO A 171 -10.46 7.69 -0.96
N GLN A 172 -10.08 8.74 -0.21
CA GLN A 172 -9.55 9.99 -0.76
C GLN A 172 -8.26 9.81 -1.59
N PHE A 173 -7.56 8.69 -1.42
CA PHE A 173 -6.38 8.34 -2.22
C PHE A 173 -6.71 7.48 -3.44
N GLY A 174 -8.00 7.24 -3.69
CA GLY A 174 -8.47 6.49 -4.85
C GLY A 174 -8.68 5.00 -4.59
N THR A 175 -8.59 4.50 -3.36
CA THR A 175 -8.96 3.11 -3.04
C THR A 175 -10.48 2.99 -2.96
N ASP A 176 -11.02 1.88 -3.47
CA ASP A 176 -12.47 1.60 -3.53
C ASP A 176 -12.79 0.14 -3.17
N GLY A 177 -11.82 -0.59 -2.61
CA GLY A 177 -12.00 -2.00 -2.25
C GLY A 177 -12.13 -2.96 -3.44
N PHE A 178 -11.81 -2.55 -4.66
CA PHE A 178 -11.90 -3.42 -5.83
C PHE A 178 -11.05 -4.70 -5.64
N GLY A 179 -9.79 -4.55 -5.18
CA GLY A 179 -8.90 -5.69 -4.96
C GLY A 179 -9.47 -6.71 -3.97
N THR A 180 -10.11 -6.22 -2.91
CA THR A 180 -10.78 -7.02 -1.87
C THR A 180 -11.96 -7.77 -2.47
N ARG A 181 -12.84 -7.08 -3.21
CA ARG A 181 -13.97 -7.71 -3.89
C ARG A 181 -13.53 -8.73 -4.94
N PHE A 182 -12.46 -8.42 -5.68
CA PHE A 182 -11.92 -9.34 -6.66
C PHE A 182 -11.35 -10.62 -6.01
N ALA A 183 -10.64 -10.51 -4.89
CA ALA A 183 -10.17 -11.67 -4.14
C ALA A 183 -11.34 -12.58 -3.68
N ALA A 184 -12.47 -11.98 -3.27
CA ALA A 184 -13.68 -12.74 -2.95
C ALA A 184 -14.28 -13.47 -4.17
N GLN A 185 -14.29 -12.82 -5.33
CA GLN A 185 -14.73 -13.47 -6.59
C GLN A 185 -13.84 -14.65 -7.00
N CYS A 186 -12.54 -14.60 -6.65
CA CYS A 186 -11.60 -15.70 -6.84
C CYS A 186 -11.69 -16.80 -5.78
N GLY A 187 -12.71 -16.79 -4.92
CA GLY A 187 -12.94 -17.80 -3.88
C GLY A 187 -12.28 -17.49 -2.54
N GLY A 188 -11.68 -16.30 -2.38
CA GLY A 188 -11.17 -15.82 -1.10
C GLY A 188 -12.30 -15.56 -0.10
N ARG A 189 -12.10 -15.92 1.16
CA ARG A 189 -13.02 -15.55 2.24
C ARG A 189 -12.62 -14.21 2.83
N MET A 190 -13.58 -13.29 2.88
CA MET A 190 -13.39 -11.95 3.45
C MET A 190 -13.77 -11.97 4.93
N ALA A 191 -12.86 -11.47 5.78
CA ALA A 191 -13.21 -11.09 7.14
C ALA A 191 -13.94 -9.76 7.16
N PRO A 192 -14.82 -9.49 8.15
CA PRO A 192 -15.41 -8.18 8.32
C PRO A 192 -14.33 -7.11 8.47
N LEU A 193 -14.52 -5.98 7.80
CA LEU A 193 -13.61 -4.84 7.86
C LEU A 193 -14.11 -3.85 8.91
N TYR A 194 -13.22 -3.45 9.81
CA TYR A 194 -13.49 -2.44 10.82
C TYR A 194 -12.47 -1.30 10.71
N PRO A 195 -12.88 -0.04 10.90
CA PRO A 195 -11.93 1.06 10.96
C PRO A 195 -11.09 0.95 12.24
N CYS A 196 -9.76 0.93 12.09
CA CYS A 196 -8.82 0.88 13.21
C CYS A 196 -8.25 2.27 13.53
N LEU A 197 -7.97 3.06 12.49
CA LEU A 197 -7.44 4.41 12.62
C LEU A 197 -8.43 5.37 11.98
N THR A 198 -9.20 6.08 12.80
CA THR A 198 -10.24 7.00 12.32
C THR A 198 -10.26 8.27 13.15
N ALA A 199 -10.73 9.36 12.55
CA ALA A 199 -10.97 10.59 13.28
C ALA A 199 -12.20 10.43 14.19
N LEU A 200 -12.13 10.98 15.39
CA LEU A 200 -13.28 11.12 16.27
C LEU A 200 -14.04 12.38 15.91
N GLN A 201 -15.35 12.26 15.73
CA GLN A 201 -16.23 13.39 15.52
C GLN A 201 -16.72 13.92 16.88
N CYS A 202 -16.31 15.14 17.22
CA CYS A 202 -16.81 15.80 18.44
C CYS A 202 -18.24 16.31 18.22
N ALA A 203 -19.09 16.20 19.25
CA ALA A 203 -20.45 16.72 19.22
C ALA A 203 -20.48 18.25 19.00
N HIS A 204 -19.46 18.97 19.48
CA HIS A 204 -19.34 20.42 19.36
C HIS A 204 -17.96 20.80 18.80
N PRO A 205 -17.72 20.65 17.47
CA PRO A 205 -16.43 20.95 16.87
C PRO A 205 -16.12 22.44 16.91
N ARG A 206 -14.96 22.82 17.44
CA ARG A 206 -14.50 24.21 17.45
C ARG A 206 -13.60 24.46 16.23
N LYS A 207 -14.10 25.19 15.23
CA LYS A 207 -13.36 25.52 14.02
C LYS A 207 -12.04 26.25 14.28
N SER A 208 -11.93 27.02 15.38
CA SER A 208 -10.72 27.71 15.81
C SER A 208 -9.56 26.77 16.20
N LEU A 209 -9.84 25.49 16.45
CA LEU A 209 -8.83 24.48 16.77
C LEU A 209 -8.40 23.66 15.54
N ALA A 210 -8.92 23.98 14.36
CA ALA A 210 -8.54 23.27 13.14
C ALA A 210 -7.03 23.45 12.86
N GLY A 211 -6.33 22.32 12.64
CA GLY A 211 -4.90 22.31 12.38
C GLY A 211 -3.99 22.38 13.64
N ILE A 212 -4.56 22.54 14.83
CA ILE A 212 -3.78 22.49 16.07
C ILE A 212 -3.45 21.02 16.37
N ARG A 213 -2.18 20.77 16.67
CA ARG A 213 -1.67 19.47 17.12
C ARG A 213 -1.28 19.55 18.58
N ALA A 214 -1.77 18.62 19.39
CA ALA A 214 -1.39 18.49 20.79
C ALA A 214 -0.92 17.05 21.06
N LYS A 215 0.09 16.89 21.90
CA LYS A 215 0.43 15.59 22.48
C LYS A 215 -0.45 15.36 23.69
N GLY A 216 -1.06 14.19 23.79
CA GLY A 216 -1.94 13.88 24.92
C GLY A 216 -2.28 12.39 24.94
N CYS A 217 -2.86 11.94 26.04
CA CYS A 217 -3.45 10.62 26.17
C CYS A 217 -4.97 10.76 26.07
N ALA A 218 -5.62 9.86 25.32
CA ALA A 218 -7.06 9.73 25.34
C ALA A 218 -7.43 8.38 25.96
N SER A 219 -8.34 8.42 26.93
CA SER A 219 -8.93 7.23 27.50
C SER A 219 -10.37 7.13 27.05
N LEU A 220 -10.75 5.99 26.49
CA LEU A 220 -12.14 5.67 26.22
C LEU A 220 -12.68 4.93 27.45
N LEU A 221 -13.59 5.58 28.20
CA LEU A 221 -14.31 4.95 29.28
C LEU A 221 -15.59 4.31 28.71
N ASP A 222 -15.54 3.02 28.48
CA ASP A 222 -16.76 2.24 28.27
C ASP A 222 -17.20 1.65 29.64
N ARG A 223 -18.50 1.39 29.81
CA ARG A 223 -19.08 0.89 31.06
C ARG A 223 -18.52 -0.47 31.50
N SER A 224 -17.72 -1.12 30.70
CA SER A 224 -17.15 -2.45 30.97
C SER A 224 -15.62 -2.50 31.06
N GLU A 225 -14.86 -1.64 30.33
CA GLU A 225 -13.40 -1.71 30.31
C GLU A 225 -12.76 -0.34 29.97
N GLU A 226 -11.62 -0.04 30.56
CA GLU A 226 -10.84 1.16 30.29
C GLU A 226 -9.77 0.86 29.25
N HIS A 227 -9.86 1.51 28.09
CA HIS A 227 -8.83 1.44 27.04
C HIS A 227 -8.10 2.77 26.95
N THR A 228 -6.80 2.76 27.19
CA THR A 228 -5.93 3.92 27.06
C THR A 228 -5.11 3.82 25.78
N SER A 229 -5.15 4.84 24.93
CA SER A 229 -4.28 4.95 23.77
C SER A 229 -3.56 6.31 23.75
N GLU A 230 -2.29 6.30 23.39
CA GLU A 230 -1.55 7.55 23.16
C GLU A 230 -1.95 8.15 21.80
N LEU A 231 -2.37 9.40 21.83
CA LEU A 231 -2.65 10.20 20.63
C LEU A 231 -1.35 10.91 20.19
N GLN A 232 -0.94 10.64 18.97
CA GLN A 232 0.19 11.33 18.33
C GLN A 232 -0.29 12.44 17.40
#